data_6fe07bcccb476fcc154275c54ecd75af
#
_entry.id   6fe07bcccb476fcc154275c54ecd75af
#
_cell.length_a   1.000
_cell.length_b   1.000
_cell.length_c   1.000
_cell.angle_alpha   90.00
_cell.angle_beta   90.00
_cell.angle_gamma   90.00
#
_symmetry.space_group_name_H-M   'P 1'
#
loop_
_entity.id
_entity.type
_entity.pdbx_description
1 polymer ?
#
loop_
_entity_poly.entity_id
_entity_poly.type
_entity_poly.pdbx_seq_one_letter_code
_entity_poly.pdbx_strand_id
1 'polypeptide(L)'
;MIGKECYAEINSTLDALLAEKKVLVAVHRGAWGGNIVENTIPSCRLCREMGGDIFECDVASSTDGVLYAFHDGTERRNLNRSDNIKTMSSQEVDSLVYNNCIYEPSGVHVERFEDIVRYFCHGEIFNIDRAWDILPQLTAALDKYPHALKQAIIKTHVVPEQLQFLNDYPTKYMYMPIVYNMDEVRQVLSYPTLNVVGMEIITDSKDSDIFQDENIRFIRDQNLYVWANVIKLGSLDKQVL
;
A
#
# COMPACT_ATOMS: atom_id res chain seq x y z
N MET A 1 -14.72 12.84 -9.61
CA MET A 1 -15.04 11.99 -8.43
C MET A 1 -14.54 10.59 -8.71
N ILE A 2 -13.77 10.02 -7.80
CA ILE A 2 -13.22 8.68 -7.91
C ILE A 2 -14.14 7.65 -7.25
N GLY A 3 -14.26 6.49 -7.89
CA GLY A 3 -15.08 5.39 -7.40
C GLY A 3 -16.58 5.63 -7.45
N LYS A 4 -17.32 4.99 -6.56
CA LYS A 4 -18.78 5.10 -6.49
C LYS A 4 -19.22 6.35 -5.76
N GLU A 5 -20.31 6.98 -6.21
CA GLU A 5 -20.85 8.21 -5.61
C GLU A 5 -21.18 8.08 -4.13
N CYS A 6 -21.64 6.90 -3.68
CA CYS A 6 -21.93 6.64 -2.27
C CYS A 6 -20.68 6.73 -1.35
N TYR A 7 -19.48 6.72 -1.91
CA TYR A 7 -18.20 6.84 -1.18
C TYR A 7 -17.50 8.19 -1.43
N ALA A 8 -18.13 9.16 -2.06
CA ALA A 8 -17.56 10.45 -2.42
C ALA A 8 -16.92 11.17 -1.21
N GLU A 9 -17.56 11.12 -0.05
CA GLU A 9 -17.03 11.74 1.16
C GLU A 9 -15.75 11.03 1.66
N ILE A 10 -15.71 9.70 1.60
CA ILE A 10 -14.53 8.91 2.00
C ILE A 10 -13.37 9.20 1.06
N ASN A 11 -13.64 9.24 -0.25
CA ASN A 11 -12.64 9.43 -1.30
C ASN A 11 -12.22 10.90 -1.51
N SER A 12 -12.81 11.83 -0.75
CA SER A 12 -12.67 13.28 -0.98
C SER A 12 -11.23 13.79 -0.95
N THR A 13 -10.37 13.24 -0.08
CA THR A 13 -8.95 13.64 0.01
C THR A 13 -8.20 13.24 -1.26
N LEU A 14 -8.41 12.01 -1.73
CA LEU A 14 -7.80 11.51 -2.96
C LEU A 14 -8.31 12.24 -4.19
N ASP A 15 -9.63 12.51 -4.27
CA ASP A 15 -10.23 13.31 -5.33
C ASP A 15 -9.63 14.71 -5.42
N ALA A 16 -9.43 15.38 -4.29
CA ALA A 16 -8.84 16.71 -4.24
C ALA A 16 -7.40 16.72 -4.79
N LEU A 17 -6.59 15.74 -4.38
CA LEU A 17 -5.22 15.59 -4.90
C LEU A 17 -5.19 15.36 -6.41
N LEU A 18 -6.05 14.50 -6.94
CA LEU A 18 -6.14 14.22 -8.37
C LEU A 18 -6.65 15.42 -9.18
N ALA A 19 -7.60 16.18 -8.63
CA ALA A 19 -8.09 17.40 -9.27
C ALA A 19 -6.99 18.47 -9.40
N GLU A 20 -6.11 18.55 -8.40
CA GLU A 20 -4.99 19.49 -8.38
C GLU A 20 -3.86 19.06 -9.34
N LYS A 21 -3.43 17.79 -9.26
CA LYS A 21 -2.17 17.34 -9.90
C LYS A 21 -2.36 16.50 -11.16
N LYS A 22 -3.54 15.93 -11.39
CA LYS A 22 -3.87 15.02 -12.51
C LYS A 22 -3.10 13.69 -12.51
N VAL A 23 -1.84 13.68 -12.10
CA VAL A 23 -0.98 12.50 -11.93
C VAL A 23 -0.42 12.56 -10.52
N LEU A 24 -0.55 11.48 -9.77
CA LEU A 24 -0.01 11.35 -8.43
C LEU A 24 1.24 10.47 -8.46
N VAL A 25 2.20 10.84 -7.62
CA VAL A 25 3.42 10.06 -7.41
C VAL A 25 3.31 9.30 -6.09
N ALA A 26 3.23 7.98 -6.20
CA ALA A 26 3.33 7.10 -5.04
C ALA A 26 4.77 6.64 -4.85
N VAL A 27 5.27 6.77 -3.63
CA VAL A 27 6.66 6.48 -3.30
C VAL A 27 6.73 5.18 -2.49
N HIS A 28 7.31 4.16 -3.11
CA HIS A 28 7.44 2.81 -2.57
C HIS A 28 8.26 2.81 -1.27
N ARG A 29 7.62 2.41 -0.16
CA ARG A 29 8.18 2.39 1.21
C ARG A 29 8.67 3.74 1.72
N GLY A 30 8.10 4.83 1.19
CA GLY A 30 8.59 6.17 1.44
C GLY A 30 9.89 6.51 0.71
N ALA A 31 10.39 7.73 0.89
CA ALA A 31 11.68 8.17 0.32
C ALA A 31 12.81 7.78 1.28
N TRP A 32 13.56 6.74 0.93
CA TRP A 32 14.59 6.18 1.80
C TRP A 32 15.97 6.13 1.12
N GLY A 33 17.02 6.10 1.95
CA GLY A 33 18.42 6.04 1.53
C GLY A 33 19.34 6.56 2.61
N GLY A 34 20.62 6.21 2.57
CA GLY A 34 21.57 6.56 3.63
C GLY A 34 21.15 5.97 4.98
N ASN A 35 20.91 6.82 5.95
CA ASN A 35 20.41 6.46 7.28
C ASN A 35 18.86 6.53 7.41
N ILE A 36 18.15 6.97 6.36
CA ILE A 36 16.70 6.97 6.35
C ILE A 36 16.24 5.60 5.85
N VAL A 37 15.58 4.86 6.71
CA VAL A 37 15.17 3.48 6.45
C VAL A 37 13.78 3.45 5.84
N GLU A 38 13.54 2.50 4.93
CA GLU A 38 12.23 2.25 4.33
C GLU A 38 11.15 1.89 5.36
N ASN A 39 9.88 2.12 5.04
CA ASN A 39 8.75 1.79 5.92
C ASN A 39 8.83 2.44 7.32
N THR A 40 9.30 3.67 7.41
CA THR A 40 9.42 4.42 8.66
C THR A 40 8.79 5.81 8.56
N ILE A 41 8.42 6.39 9.69
CA ILE A 41 7.92 7.78 9.73
C ILE A 41 8.90 8.76 9.04
N PRO A 42 10.23 8.69 9.26
CA PRO A 42 11.18 9.53 8.53
C PRO A 42 11.11 9.39 7.01
N SER A 43 11.00 8.15 6.48
CA SER A 43 10.93 7.93 5.03
C SER A 43 9.61 8.44 4.43
N CYS A 44 8.50 8.25 5.13
CA CYS A 44 7.20 8.75 4.71
C CYS A 44 7.13 10.28 4.77
N ARG A 45 7.72 10.90 5.81
CA ARG A 45 7.83 12.37 5.92
C ARG A 45 8.68 12.94 4.78
N LEU A 46 9.83 12.34 4.51
CA LEU A 46 10.71 12.78 3.41
C LEU A 46 10.01 12.63 2.05
N CYS A 47 9.21 11.57 1.86
CA CYS A 47 8.39 11.42 0.66
C CYS A 47 7.56 12.68 0.38
N ARG A 48 6.86 13.20 1.37
CA ARG A 48 6.06 14.43 1.25
C ARG A 48 6.91 15.67 1.01
N GLU A 49 8.02 15.83 1.73
CA GLU A 49 8.94 16.95 1.57
C GLU A 49 9.53 17.01 0.16
N MET A 50 9.72 15.85 -0.48
CA MET A 50 10.18 15.72 -1.86
C MET A 50 9.07 15.86 -2.92
N GLY A 51 7.81 16.06 -2.51
CA GLY A 51 6.67 16.23 -3.42
C GLY A 51 5.95 14.95 -3.82
N GLY A 52 6.23 13.83 -3.16
CA GLY A 52 5.42 12.61 -3.28
C GLY A 52 4.02 12.81 -2.71
N ASP A 53 3.03 12.22 -3.32
CA ASP A 53 1.61 12.39 -3.01
C ASP A 53 1.07 11.30 -2.10
N ILE A 54 1.53 10.08 -2.33
CA ILE A 54 1.14 8.88 -1.61
C ILE A 54 2.42 8.19 -1.17
N PHE A 55 2.53 7.83 0.10
CA PHE A 55 3.56 6.88 0.50
C PHE A 55 2.97 5.47 0.59
N GLU A 56 3.70 4.52 0.04
CA GLU A 56 3.33 3.12 0.18
C GLU A 56 4.04 2.54 1.39
N CYS A 57 3.38 1.62 2.09
CA CYS A 57 3.85 1.02 3.32
C CYS A 57 3.46 -0.46 3.37
N ASP A 58 4.47 -1.31 3.51
CA ASP A 58 4.26 -2.74 3.76
C ASP A 58 3.87 -2.98 5.22
N VAL A 59 2.96 -3.93 5.47
CA VAL A 59 2.55 -4.28 6.83
C VAL A 59 2.69 -5.78 7.08
N ALA A 60 3.35 -6.12 8.18
CA ALA A 60 3.49 -7.49 8.68
C ALA A 60 2.99 -7.57 10.12
N SER A 61 2.58 -8.78 10.57
CA SER A 61 2.12 -9.05 11.94
C SER A 61 3.12 -9.92 12.69
N SER A 62 3.38 -9.59 13.96
CA SER A 62 4.03 -10.50 14.89
C SER A 62 3.14 -11.68 15.27
N THR A 63 3.69 -12.69 15.97
CA THR A 63 2.94 -13.88 16.41
C THR A 63 1.82 -13.57 17.40
N ASP A 64 1.93 -12.48 18.13
CA ASP A 64 0.93 -11.98 19.09
C ASP A 64 0.05 -10.85 18.53
N GLY A 65 0.08 -10.64 17.19
CA GLY A 65 -0.89 -9.81 16.46
C GLY A 65 -0.59 -8.32 16.42
N VAL A 66 0.59 -7.88 16.83
CA VAL A 66 1.01 -6.48 16.68
C VAL A 66 1.45 -6.23 15.24
N LEU A 67 0.94 -5.15 14.63
CA LEU A 67 1.25 -4.78 13.25
C LEU A 67 2.49 -3.88 13.19
N TYR A 68 3.38 -4.18 12.25
CA TYR A 68 4.62 -3.45 12.01
C TYR A 68 4.69 -2.97 10.56
N ALA A 69 5.23 -1.78 10.37
CA ALA A 69 5.58 -1.26 9.05
C ALA A 69 6.88 -1.93 8.57
N PHE A 70 6.74 -3.07 7.90
CA PHE A 70 7.87 -3.89 7.49
C PHE A 70 7.53 -4.80 6.32
N HIS A 71 8.43 -4.89 5.35
CA HIS A 71 8.32 -5.86 4.27
C HIS A 71 8.93 -7.20 4.70
N ASP A 72 8.08 -8.16 5.07
CA ASP A 72 8.51 -9.51 5.40
C ASP A 72 9.28 -10.15 4.22
N GLY A 73 10.34 -10.89 4.56
CA GLY A 73 11.30 -11.42 3.58
C GLY A 73 12.50 -10.50 3.32
N THR A 74 12.55 -9.30 3.91
CA THR A 74 13.72 -8.41 3.83
C THR A 74 14.57 -8.39 5.11
N GLU A 75 14.30 -9.28 6.05
CA GLU A 75 14.95 -9.33 7.37
C GLU A 75 16.48 -9.43 7.27
N ARG A 76 16.98 -10.22 6.30
CA ARG A 76 18.42 -10.35 6.09
C ARG A 76 19.07 -9.03 5.71
N ARG A 77 18.43 -8.26 4.83
CA ARG A 77 18.92 -6.96 4.38
C ARG A 77 18.76 -5.89 5.44
N ASN A 78 17.57 -5.80 6.02
CA ASN A 78 17.17 -4.69 6.86
C ASN A 78 17.54 -4.87 8.34
N LEU A 79 17.67 -6.12 8.82
CA LEU A 79 17.85 -6.45 10.25
C LEU A 79 19.04 -7.37 10.51
N ASN A 80 19.75 -7.82 9.47
CA ASN A 80 20.81 -8.82 9.54
C ASN A 80 20.34 -10.13 10.22
N ARG A 81 19.08 -10.55 9.95
CA ARG A 81 18.47 -11.76 10.51
C ARG A 81 18.04 -12.73 9.41
N SER A 82 17.95 -14.01 9.76
CA SER A 82 17.46 -15.07 8.86
C SER A 82 16.00 -15.45 9.12
N ASP A 83 15.51 -15.18 10.31
CA ASP A 83 14.15 -15.50 10.78
C ASP A 83 13.17 -14.39 10.35
N ASN A 84 11.98 -14.80 9.92
CA ASN A 84 10.96 -13.88 9.45
C ASN A 84 10.27 -13.18 10.62
N ILE A 85 9.99 -11.87 10.48
CA ILE A 85 9.31 -11.05 11.50
C ILE A 85 7.96 -11.65 11.93
N LYS A 86 7.27 -12.34 11.03
CA LYS A 86 6.00 -13.04 11.29
C LYS A 86 6.14 -14.21 12.27
N THR A 87 7.37 -14.66 12.56
CA THR A 87 7.63 -15.75 13.51
C THR A 87 8.09 -15.24 14.88
N MET A 88 8.17 -13.92 15.06
CA MET A 88 8.64 -13.25 16.27
C MET A 88 7.47 -12.70 17.09
N SER A 89 7.64 -12.62 18.40
CA SER A 89 6.76 -11.86 19.28
C SER A 89 6.96 -10.36 19.10
N SER A 90 5.97 -9.56 19.50
CA SER A 90 6.10 -8.09 19.46
C SER A 90 7.27 -7.60 20.32
N GLN A 91 7.55 -8.25 21.48
CA GLN A 91 8.68 -7.91 22.32
C GLN A 91 10.03 -8.10 21.59
N GLU A 92 10.13 -9.16 20.79
CA GLU A 92 11.31 -9.40 19.96
C GLU A 92 11.43 -8.37 18.86
N VAL A 93 10.33 -8.09 18.12
CA VAL A 93 10.33 -7.11 17.02
C VAL A 93 10.64 -5.70 17.52
N ASP A 94 10.06 -5.27 18.64
CA ASP A 94 10.34 -3.95 19.24
C ASP A 94 11.81 -3.74 19.60
N SER A 95 12.55 -4.83 19.83
CA SER A 95 14.00 -4.77 20.14
C SER A 95 14.89 -4.65 18.91
N LEU A 96 14.34 -4.89 17.70
CA LEU A 96 15.13 -4.91 16.48
C LEU A 96 15.48 -3.49 16.02
N VAL A 97 16.71 -3.35 15.52
CA VAL A 97 17.23 -2.11 14.96
C VAL A 97 17.51 -2.33 13.47
N TYR A 98 17.05 -1.43 12.65
CA TYR A 98 17.31 -1.44 11.22
C TYR A 98 18.79 -1.21 10.89
N ASN A 99 19.26 -1.86 9.84
CA ASN A 99 20.50 -1.48 9.18
C ASN A 99 20.25 -0.31 8.22
N ASN A 100 21.25 0.53 8.06
CA ASN A 100 21.29 1.56 7.02
C ASN A 100 21.71 0.98 5.65
N CYS A 101 21.85 1.83 4.63
CA CYS A 101 22.18 1.39 3.27
C CYS A 101 23.59 0.75 3.12
N ILE A 102 24.47 0.85 4.11
CA ILE A 102 25.79 0.21 4.16
C ILE A 102 25.85 -0.94 5.16
N TYR A 103 24.68 -1.44 5.57
CA TYR A 103 24.50 -2.58 6.50
C TYR A 103 25.02 -2.36 7.92
N GLU A 104 25.13 -1.10 8.36
CA GLU A 104 25.46 -0.75 9.74
C GLU A 104 24.17 -0.37 10.51
N PRO A 105 24.12 -0.59 11.84
CA PRO A 105 22.95 -0.21 12.63
C PRO A 105 22.60 1.28 12.48
N SER A 106 21.36 1.57 12.09
CA SER A 106 20.89 2.95 11.87
C SER A 106 20.51 3.67 13.16
N GLY A 107 20.29 2.93 14.26
CA GLY A 107 19.68 3.45 15.49
C GLY A 107 18.15 3.57 15.41
N VAL A 108 17.52 3.20 14.29
CA VAL A 108 16.07 3.22 14.09
C VAL A 108 15.51 1.83 14.37
N HIS A 109 14.51 1.72 15.24
CA HIS A 109 13.79 0.48 15.50
C HIS A 109 12.73 0.20 14.45
N VAL A 110 12.28 -1.05 14.35
CA VAL A 110 11.13 -1.40 13.52
C VAL A 110 9.89 -0.69 14.09
N GLU A 111 9.22 0.09 13.26
CA GLU A 111 8.10 0.91 13.72
C GLU A 111 6.79 0.12 13.69
N ARG A 112 5.97 0.28 14.73
CA ARG A 112 4.62 -0.23 14.74
C ARG A 112 3.78 0.52 13.71
N PHE A 113 2.96 -0.19 12.94
CA PHE A 113 2.12 0.41 11.92
C PHE A 113 1.15 1.46 12.49
N GLU A 114 0.61 1.22 13.69
CA GLU A 114 -0.28 2.16 14.36
C GLU A 114 0.41 3.50 14.72
N ASP A 115 1.73 3.52 14.90
CA ASP A 115 2.47 4.76 15.14
C ASP A 115 2.55 5.61 13.86
N ILE A 116 2.70 4.97 12.70
CA ILE A 116 2.62 5.64 11.39
C ILE A 116 1.22 6.23 11.18
N VAL A 117 0.16 5.44 11.38
CA VAL A 117 -1.23 5.92 11.24
C VAL A 117 -1.51 7.10 12.18
N ARG A 118 -1.03 7.04 13.42
CA ARG A 118 -1.19 8.12 14.40
C ARG A 118 -0.43 9.38 14.02
N TYR A 119 0.77 9.23 13.48
CA TYR A 119 1.63 10.36 13.09
C TYR A 119 1.07 11.11 11.89
N PHE A 120 0.60 10.40 10.86
CA PHE A 120 0.06 10.97 9.64
C PHE A 120 -1.47 11.12 9.72
N CYS A 121 -1.93 12.19 10.38
CA CYS A 121 -3.35 12.45 10.64
C CYS A 121 -3.88 13.74 10.00
N HIS A 122 -3.14 14.35 9.06
CA HIS A 122 -3.50 15.64 8.46
C HIS A 122 -3.86 15.56 6.95
N GLY A 123 -4.35 14.42 6.50
CA GLY A 123 -4.81 14.22 5.12
C GLY A 123 -3.77 13.57 4.19
N GLU A 124 -2.70 13.03 4.74
CA GLU A 124 -1.75 12.22 3.99
C GLU A 124 -2.41 10.93 3.49
N ILE A 125 -2.23 10.59 2.23
CA ILE A 125 -2.69 9.31 1.69
C ILE A 125 -1.58 8.28 1.82
N PHE A 126 -1.93 7.11 2.31
CA PHE A 126 -1.01 5.97 2.38
C PHE A 126 -1.64 4.71 1.77
N ASN A 127 -0.84 4.01 0.98
CA ASN A 127 -1.19 2.76 0.36
C ASN A 127 -0.60 1.61 1.18
N ILE A 128 -1.45 0.69 1.64
CA ILE A 128 -1.08 -0.41 2.53
C ILE A 128 -0.92 -1.67 1.70
N ASP A 129 0.33 -2.16 1.63
CA ASP A 129 0.69 -3.38 0.92
C ASP A 129 0.96 -4.54 1.89
N ARG A 130 1.00 -5.77 1.38
CA ARG A 130 1.34 -7.02 2.04
C ARG A 130 0.48 -7.42 3.25
N ALA A 131 -0.57 -6.67 3.55
CA ALA A 131 -1.48 -6.96 4.66
C ALA A 131 -2.65 -7.89 4.29
N TRP A 132 -2.64 -8.50 3.11
CA TRP A 132 -3.77 -9.29 2.59
C TRP A 132 -4.09 -10.55 3.39
N ASP A 133 -3.11 -11.15 4.10
CA ASP A 133 -3.31 -12.32 4.95
C ASP A 133 -3.81 -11.94 6.36
N ILE A 134 -3.80 -10.65 6.70
CA ILE A 134 -4.12 -10.11 8.03
C ILE A 134 -5.18 -9.00 7.97
N LEU A 135 -6.07 -9.03 6.97
CA LEU A 135 -7.11 -8.01 6.79
C LEU A 135 -7.96 -7.75 8.04
N PRO A 136 -8.40 -8.78 8.82
CA PRO A 136 -9.15 -8.53 10.04
C PRO A 136 -8.36 -7.72 11.08
N GLN A 137 -7.08 -8.00 11.26
CA GLN A 137 -6.21 -7.26 12.17
C GLN A 137 -5.95 -5.85 11.66
N LEU A 138 -5.69 -5.71 10.34
CA LEU A 138 -5.45 -4.42 9.70
C LEU A 138 -6.66 -3.49 9.86
N THR A 139 -7.85 -3.95 9.48
CA THR A 139 -9.05 -3.12 9.54
C THR A 139 -9.42 -2.74 10.97
N ALA A 140 -9.27 -3.68 11.93
CA ALA A 140 -9.46 -3.39 13.35
C ALA A 140 -8.44 -2.37 13.91
N ALA A 141 -7.22 -2.37 13.40
CA ALA A 141 -6.21 -1.35 13.76
C ALA A 141 -6.57 0.03 13.19
N LEU A 142 -6.99 0.09 11.91
CA LEU A 142 -7.40 1.33 11.25
C LEU A 142 -8.67 1.94 11.87
N ASP A 143 -9.63 1.13 12.28
CA ASP A 143 -10.89 1.59 12.91
C ASP A 143 -10.67 2.37 14.22
N LYS A 144 -9.50 2.22 14.87
CA LYS A 144 -9.13 3.03 16.04
C LYS A 144 -8.86 4.49 15.69
N TYR A 145 -8.64 4.80 14.41
CA TYR A 145 -8.22 6.11 13.90
C TYR A 145 -9.22 6.63 12.86
N PRO A 146 -10.20 7.47 13.24
CA PRO A 146 -11.24 7.96 12.32
C PRO A 146 -10.71 8.64 11.04
N HIS A 147 -9.54 9.29 11.12
CA HIS A 147 -8.90 9.92 9.95
C HIS A 147 -8.43 8.90 8.91
N ALA A 148 -8.07 7.69 9.34
CA ALA A 148 -7.60 6.64 8.44
C ALA A 148 -8.62 6.27 7.37
N LEU A 149 -9.92 6.47 7.63
CA LEU A 149 -10.98 6.22 6.65
C LEU A 149 -10.79 7.00 5.33
N LYS A 150 -10.28 8.23 5.41
CA LYS A 150 -10.06 9.11 4.25
C LYS A 150 -8.62 9.10 3.73
N GLN A 151 -7.75 8.29 4.35
CA GLN A 151 -6.31 8.29 4.06
C GLN A 151 -5.79 6.92 3.59
N ALA A 152 -6.35 5.83 4.13
CA ALA A 152 -5.85 4.49 3.87
C ALA A 152 -6.42 3.91 2.57
N ILE A 153 -5.53 3.48 1.67
CA ILE A 153 -5.85 2.66 0.51
C ILE A 153 -5.35 1.25 0.81
N ILE A 154 -6.27 0.31 0.99
CA ILE A 154 -5.93 -1.09 1.22
C ILE A 154 -5.66 -1.76 -0.13
N LYS A 155 -4.59 -2.53 -0.21
CA LYS A 155 -4.18 -3.27 -1.40
C LYS A 155 -4.21 -4.77 -1.14
N THR A 156 -4.73 -5.55 -2.10
CA THR A 156 -4.66 -7.01 -2.08
C THR A 156 -4.55 -7.57 -3.50
N HIS A 157 -4.20 -8.84 -3.61
CA HIS A 157 -4.45 -9.59 -4.84
C HIS A 157 -5.95 -9.86 -5.02
N VAL A 158 -6.35 -10.28 -6.23
CA VAL A 158 -7.75 -10.64 -6.53
C VAL A 158 -8.02 -12.08 -6.06
N VAL A 159 -8.26 -12.20 -4.75
CA VAL A 159 -8.58 -13.48 -4.08
C VAL A 159 -10.01 -13.38 -3.54
N PRO A 160 -10.91 -14.33 -3.88
CA PRO A 160 -12.33 -14.25 -3.52
C PRO A 160 -12.58 -14.00 -2.03
N GLU A 161 -11.84 -14.65 -1.15
CA GLU A 161 -11.98 -14.52 0.31
C GLU A 161 -11.64 -13.11 0.80
N GLN A 162 -10.59 -12.49 0.22
CA GLN A 162 -10.15 -11.13 0.54
C GLN A 162 -11.17 -10.09 0.02
N LEU A 163 -11.63 -10.29 -1.22
CA LEU A 163 -12.67 -9.44 -1.81
C LEU A 163 -13.98 -9.51 -1.02
N GLN A 164 -14.40 -10.72 -0.64
CA GLN A 164 -15.62 -10.92 0.14
C GLN A 164 -15.49 -10.28 1.53
N PHE A 165 -14.35 -10.46 2.20
CA PHE A 165 -14.11 -9.83 3.50
C PHE A 165 -14.26 -8.31 3.40
N LEU A 166 -13.57 -7.65 2.46
CA LEU A 166 -13.64 -6.20 2.28
C LEU A 166 -15.03 -5.73 1.82
N ASN A 167 -15.69 -6.54 0.96
CA ASN A 167 -17.07 -6.26 0.52
C ASN A 167 -18.06 -6.27 1.68
N ASP A 168 -17.89 -7.15 2.65
CA ASP A 168 -18.80 -7.30 3.80
C ASP A 168 -18.39 -6.44 5.00
N TYR A 169 -17.13 -5.98 5.05
CA TYR A 169 -16.66 -5.15 6.15
C TYR A 169 -17.44 -3.84 6.24
N PRO A 170 -17.92 -3.43 7.43
CA PRO A 170 -18.78 -2.25 7.56
C PRO A 170 -18.08 -0.94 7.20
N THR A 171 -16.81 -0.76 7.59
CA THR A 171 -16.02 0.43 7.26
C THR A 171 -15.47 0.29 5.84
N LYS A 172 -15.84 1.21 4.94
CA LYS A 172 -15.51 1.12 3.51
C LYS A 172 -14.22 1.88 3.18
N TYR A 173 -13.09 1.38 3.64
CA TYR A 173 -11.78 1.92 3.28
C TYR A 173 -11.61 1.97 1.76
N MET A 174 -10.83 2.94 1.27
CA MET A 174 -10.41 2.96 -0.12
C MET A 174 -9.68 1.65 -0.46
N TYR A 175 -10.00 1.08 -1.61
CA TYR A 175 -9.46 -0.20 -2.04
C TYR A 175 -8.86 -0.11 -3.43
N MET A 176 -7.67 -0.68 -3.60
CA MET A 176 -6.98 -0.75 -4.89
C MET A 176 -6.39 -2.15 -5.07
N PRO A 177 -7.07 -3.04 -5.82
CA PRO A 177 -6.56 -4.37 -6.11
C PRO A 177 -5.33 -4.34 -7.03
N ILE A 178 -4.45 -5.32 -6.87
CA ILE A 178 -3.42 -5.70 -7.84
C ILE A 178 -4.08 -6.60 -8.87
N VAL A 179 -4.04 -6.22 -10.14
CA VAL A 179 -4.67 -6.94 -11.25
C VAL A 179 -3.67 -7.25 -12.35
N TYR A 180 -3.79 -8.44 -12.93
CA TYR A 180 -2.89 -8.96 -13.98
C TYR A 180 -3.61 -9.11 -15.33
N ASN A 181 -4.94 -9.14 -15.34
CA ASN A 181 -5.77 -9.36 -16.54
C ASN A 181 -7.15 -8.75 -16.36
N MET A 182 -7.91 -8.66 -17.48
CA MET A 182 -9.24 -8.06 -17.48
C MET A 182 -10.32 -8.89 -16.77
N ASP A 183 -10.11 -10.21 -16.60
CA ASP A 183 -11.05 -11.04 -15.84
C ASP A 183 -10.99 -10.70 -14.36
N GLU A 184 -9.82 -10.45 -13.82
CA GLU A 184 -9.65 -9.96 -12.45
C GLU A 184 -10.30 -8.57 -12.26
N VAL A 185 -10.15 -7.66 -13.22
CA VAL A 185 -10.84 -6.36 -13.20
C VAL A 185 -12.35 -6.56 -13.10
N ARG A 186 -12.94 -7.41 -13.96
CA ARG A 186 -14.37 -7.71 -13.95
C ARG A 186 -14.82 -8.38 -12.64
N GLN A 187 -14.00 -9.29 -12.11
CA GLN A 187 -14.27 -9.95 -10.83
C GLN A 187 -14.35 -8.92 -9.69
N VAL A 188 -13.40 -8.01 -9.57
CA VAL A 188 -13.43 -6.93 -8.56
C VAL A 188 -14.67 -6.07 -8.69
N LEU A 189 -15.01 -5.66 -9.93
CA LEU A 189 -16.18 -4.82 -10.19
C LEU A 189 -17.50 -5.51 -9.90
N SER A 190 -17.54 -6.85 -9.82
CA SER A 190 -18.75 -7.60 -9.47
C SER A 190 -19.13 -7.51 -7.98
N TYR A 191 -18.23 -7.03 -7.11
CA TYR A 191 -18.50 -6.85 -5.68
C TYR A 191 -19.14 -5.47 -5.43
N PRO A 192 -20.43 -5.42 -5.02
CA PRO A 192 -21.22 -4.18 -5.10
C PRO A 192 -20.85 -3.15 -4.05
N THR A 193 -20.28 -3.55 -2.92
CA THR A 193 -20.01 -2.66 -1.78
C THR A 193 -18.52 -2.39 -1.55
N LEU A 194 -17.63 -2.86 -2.43
CA LEU A 194 -16.22 -2.45 -2.40
C LEU A 194 -16.09 -0.97 -2.77
N ASN A 195 -15.31 -0.24 -1.99
CA ASN A 195 -14.91 1.13 -2.31
C ASN A 195 -13.65 1.14 -3.17
N VAL A 196 -13.76 0.62 -4.40
CA VAL A 196 -12.66 0.60 -5.35
C VAL A 196 -12.37 2.02 -5.82
N VAL A 197 -11.13 2.47 -5.69
CA VAL A 197 -10.68 3.80 -6.12
C VAL A 197 -9.73 3.74 -7.33
N GLY A 198 -9.12 2.59 -7.59
CA GLY A 198 -8.22 2.38 -8.71
C GLY A 198 -7.84 0.93 -8.87
N MET A 199 -7.02 0.64 -9.89
CA MET A 199 -6.45 -0.67 -10.17
C MET A 199 -4.94 -0.54 -10.30
N GLU A 200 -4.17 -1.32 -9.54
CA GLU A 200 -2.74 -1.48 -9.77
C GLU A 200 -2.52 -2.54 -10.83
N ILE A 201 -2.07 -2.11 -12.00
CA ILE A 201 -1.84 -3.02 -13.12
C ILE A 201 -0.41 -3.53 -13.08
N ILE A 202 -0.24 -4.85 -13.00
CA ILE A 202 1.06 -5.50 -13.10
C ILE A 202 1.08 -6.37 -14.36
N THR A 203 2.10 -6.15 -15.18
CA THR A 203 2.32 -6.93 -16.41
C THR A 203 3.80 -6.95 -16.77
N ASP A 204 4.22 -8.04 -17.41
CA ASP A 204 5.58 -8.23 -17.91
C ASP A 204 5.79 -7.65 -19.32
N SER A 205 4.72 -7.22 -19.99
CA SER A 205 4.76 -6.73 -21.36
C SER A 205 3.83 -5.53 -21.56
N LYS A 206 4.34 -4.52 -22.28
CA LYS A 206 3.53 -3.39 -22.77
C LYS A 206 2.43 -3.85 -23.75
N ASP A 207 2.58 -5.02 -24.37
CA ASP A 207 1.64 -5.61 -25.33
C ASP A 207 0.59 -6.49 -24.64
N SER A 208 0.60 -6.56 -23.31
CA SER A 208 -0.40 -7.28 -22.53
C SER A 208 -1.80 -6.68 -22.75
N ASP A 209 -2.81 -7.54 -22.82
CA ASP A 209 -4.21 -7.16 -23.03
C ASP A 209 -4.67 -6.08 -22.03
N ILE A 210 -4.36 -6.24 -20.75
CA ILE A 210 -4.78 -5.28 -19.73
C ILE A 210 -4.20 -3.87 -19.94
N PHE A 211 -3.06 -3.74 -20.67
CA PHE A 211 -2.39 -2.48 -20.96
C PHE A 211 -2.86 -1.83 -22.27
N GLN A 212 -3.76 -2.49 -23.03
CA GLN A 212 -4.30 -1.90 -24.25
C GLN A 212 -5.18 -0.69 -23.94
N ASP A 213 -5.15 0.31 -24.80
CA ASP A 213 -5.86 1.58 -24.64
C ASP A 213 -7.35 1.41 -24.33
N GLU A 214 -8.00 0.43 -24.95
CA GLU A 214 -9.42 0.15 -24.74
C GLU A 214 -9.70 -0.35 -23.32
N ASN A 215 -8.83 -1.18 -22.75
CA ASN A 215 -8.97 -1.73 -21.41
C ASN A 215 -8.62 -0.69 -20.33
N ILE A 216 -7.61 0.13 -20.58
CA ILE A 216 -7.31 1.30 -19.72
C ILE A 216 -8.50 2.29 -19.72
N ARG A 217 -9.09 2.56 -20.87
CA ARG A 217 -10.30 3.39 -20.96
C ARG A 217 -11.48 2.77 -20.21
N PHE A 218 -11.71 1.46 -20.39
CA PHE A 218 -12.75 0.75 -19.65
C PHE A 218 -12.64 0.95 -18.14
N ILE A 219 -11.43 0.81 -17.56
CA ILE A 219 -11.17 1.04 -16.12
C ILE A 219 -11.46 2.50 -15.76
N ARG A 220 -11.00 3.45 -16.55
CA ARG A 220 -11.19 4.88 -16.29
C ARG A 220 -12.67 5.30 -16.41
N ASP A 221 -13.42 4.69 -17.31
CA ASP A 221 -14.87 4.94 -17.49
C ASP A 221 -15.69 4.47 -16.28
N GLN A 222 -15.11 3.62 -15.40
CA GLN A 222 -15.69 3.27 -14.09
C GLN A 222 -15.37 4.32 -13.01
N ASN A 223 -14.82 5.48 -13.34
CA ASN A 223 -14.27 6.49 -12.42
C ASN A 223 -13.14 5.94 -11.53
N LEU A 224 -12.32 5.06 -12.07
CA LEU A 224 -11.16 4.50 -11.38
C LEU A 224 -9.87 5.06 -11.98
N TYR A 225 -8.86 5.26 -11.15
CA TYR A 225 -7.54 5.56 -11.67
C TYR A 225 -6.73 4.28 -11.88
N VAL A 226 -5.69 4.41 -12.68
CA VAL A 226 -4.76 3.33 -12.98
C VAL A 226 -3.43 3.65 -12.32
N TRP A 227 -2.96 2.70 -11.53
CA TRP A 227 -1.64 2.75 -10.94
C TRP A 227 -0.70 1.89 -11.79
N ALA A 228 0.38 2.49 -12.26
CA ALA A 228 1.43 1.81 -13.00
C ALA A 228 2.73 1.82 -12.19
N ASN A 229 3.33 0.64 -11.99
CA ASN A 229 4.63 0.53 -11.35
C ASN A 229 5.74 0.87 -12.34
N VAL A 230 6.54 1.88 -11.99
CA VAL A 230 7.76 2.26 -12.73
C VAL A 230 9.02 1.67 -12.08
N ILE A 231 8.86 0.94 -10.96
CA ILE A 231 9.95 0.26 -10.27
C ILE A 231 10.09 -1.15 -10.85
N LYS A 232 11.29 -1.48 -11.31
CA LYS A 232 11.64 -2.85 -11.67
C LYS A 232 12.25 -3.58 -10.49
N LEU A 233 11.53 -4.58 -10.00
CA LEU A 233 12.00 -5.49 -8.97
C LEU A 233 12.53 -6.77 -9.64
N GLY A 234 13.75 -6.74 -10.17
CA GLY A 234 14.39 -7.96 -10.70
C GLY A 234 15.54 -7.69 -11.66
N SER A 235 16.50 -8.61 -11.66
CA SER A 235 17.75 -8.51 -12.44
C SER A 235 17.59 -8.83 -13.95
N LEU A 236 16.40 -9.21 -14.40
CA LEU A 236 16.22 -9.77 -15.75
C LEU A 236 15.85 -8.75 -16.82
N ASP A 237 15.50 -7.53 -16.46
CA ASP A 237 15.01 -6.58 -17.44
C ASP A 237 15.80 -5.27 -17.47
N LYS A 238 17.01 -5.35 -17.94
CA LYS A 238 17.82 -4.16 -18.31
C LYS A 238 17.37 -3.48 -19.62
N GLN A 239 16.23 -3.87 -20.19
CA GLN A 239 15.85 -3.48 -21.55
C GLN A 239 14.65 -2.51 -21.65
N VAL A 240 14.15 -1.97 -20.55
CA VAL A 240 13.03 -1.01 -20.59
C VAL A 240 13.35 0.19 -19.71
N LEU A 241 14.26 0.98 -20.15
CA LEU A 241 14.39 2.43 -19.94
C LEU A 241 14.81 3.04 -21.25
#